data_45e3e4414ee57cb3d69082f67934edc5
#
_entry.id   45e3e4414ee57cb3d69082f67934edc5
#
_cell.length_a   1.000
_cell.length_b   1.000
_cell.length_c   1.000
_cell.angle_alpha   90.00
_cell.angle_beta   90.00
_cell.angle_gamma   90.00
#
_symmetry.space_group_name_H-M   'P 1'
#
loop_
_entity.id
_entity.type
_entity.pdbx_description
1 polymer ?
#
loop_
_entity_poly.entity_id
_entity_poly.type
_entity_poly.pdbx_seq_one_letter_code
_entity_poly.pdbx_strand_id
1 'polypeptide(L)'
;LYRGDKTILEESAASILRYLHYLTTRVNEEGLIKIGLGDWCPPARGSDQYKAPLEFTDTVLSMDIAEKAAYIFGVLDMAPQQTFAASLAAQFRAAVRERLVDFSTMTAAGNCQTSQAMALFYGIFEPGERPAAFDRLLRLIEEQDGHMDTGVLGGRVIFHVLTDFGRSDLAFNMIVRPDFPSYGNWVARGATSLWEDFQPEGGDVTSHNHHFWGDISSWFIQALAGIRFNPHRRSLLEADIRPSFVPQLDSASGFHLAPAGKIASS
;
A
#
# COMPACT_ATOMS: atom_id res chain seq x y z
N LEU A 1 -17.96 -4.81 3.73
CA LEU A 1 -17.27 -4.26 4.90
C LEU A 1 -17.85 -2.92 5.34
N TYR A 2 -17.68 -1.88 4.55
CA TYR A 2 -18.08 -0.50 4.91
C TYR A 2 -19.60 -0.23 4.83
N ARG A 3 -20.38 -1.10 4.20
CA ARG A 3 -21.82 -0.89 3.98
C ARG A 3 -22.69 -2.04 4.50
N GLY A 4 -22.12 -3.16 4.95
CA GLY A 4 -22.84 -4.33 5.43
C GLY A 4 -23.59 -5.12 4.36
N ASP A 5 -23.42 -4.75 3.09
CA ASP A 5 -24.06 -5.40 1.94
C ASP A 5 -23.12 -6.45 1.34
N LYS A 6 -23.60 -7.67 1.21
CA LYS A 6 -22.85 -8.80 0.64
C LYS A 6 -23.11 -9.02 -0.85
N THR A 7 -24.09 -8.35 -1.44
CA THR A 7 -24.54 -8.60 -2.81
C THR A 7 -23.39 -8.57 -3.82
N ILE A 8 -22.55 -7.53 -3.75
CA ILE A 8 -21.39 -7.41 -4.66
C ILE A 8 -20.39 -8.56 -4.48
N LEU A 9 -20.25 -9.11 -3.27
CA LEU A 9 -19.36 -10.23 -3.01
C LEU A 9 -19.92 -11.52 -3.61
N GLU A 10 -21.23 -11.75 -3.46
CA GLU A 10 -21.94 -12.91 -4.04
C GLU A 10 -21.86 -12.88 -5.56
N GLU A 11 -22.15 -11.74 -6.19
CA GLU A 11 -22.06 -11.55 -7.64
C GLU A 11 -20.64 -11.73 -8.19
N SER A 12 -19.62 -11.33 -7.42
CA SER A 12 -18.21 -11.36 -7.84
C SER A 12 -17.50 -12.67 -7.50
N ALA A 13 -18.04 -13.52 -6.63
CA ALA A 13 -17.35 -14.70 -6.09
C ALA A 13 -16.78 -15.63 -7.18
N ALA A 14 -17.59 -15.93 -8.21
CA ALA A 14 -17.17 -16.79 -9.31
C ALA A 14 -16.02 -16.17 -10.14
N SER A 15 -16.03 -14.86 -10.32
CA SER A 15 -14.97 -14.14 -11.03
C SER A 15 -13.67 -14.06 -10.23
N ILE A 16 -13.77 -13.85 -8.91
CA ILE A 16 -12.63 -13.90 -7.99
C ILE A 16 -11.99 -15.29 -8.04
N LEU A 17 -12.79 -16.35 -7.95
CA LEU A 17 -12.28 -17.72 -8.01
C LEU A 17 -11.57 -18.02 -9.33
N ARG A 18 -12.15 -17.60 -10.48
CA ARG A 18 -11.50 -17.76 -11.79
C ARG A 18 -10.17 -17.00 -11.86
N TYR A 19 -10.08 -15.81 -11.26
CA TYR A 19 -8.85 -15.06 -11.22
C TYR A 19 -7.78 -15.76 -10.37
N LEU A 20 -8.14 -16.32 -9.22
CA LEU A 20 -7.18 -17.11 -8.42
C LEU A 20 -6.66 -18.32 -9.19
N HIS A 21 -7.53 -19.04 -9.92
CA HIS A 21 -7.10 -20.13 -10.81
C HIS A 21 -6.19 -19.63 -11.94
N TYR A 22 -6.46 -18.46 -12.52
CA TYR A 22 -5.55 -17.85 -13.48
C TYR A 22 -4.19 -17.58 -12.86
N LEU A 23 -4.11 -17.04 -11.65
CA LEU A 23 -2.84 -16.81 -10.97
C LEU A 23 -2.02 -18.10 -10.84
N THR A 24 -2.63 -19.23 -10.52
CA THR A 24 -1.92 -20.51 -10.44
C THR A 24 -1.27 -20.93 -11.77
N THR A 25 -1.82 -20.51 -12.90
CA THR A 25 -1.23 -20.77 -14.23
C THR A 25 -0.04 -19.84 -14.58
N ARG A 26 0.20 -18.82 -13.75
CA ARG A 26 1.25 -17.80 -13.96
C ARG A 26 2.45 -17.97 -13.02
N VAL A 27 2.36 -18.91 -12.11
CA VAL A 27 3.43 -19.22 -11.16
C VAL A 27 4.60 -19.86 -11.92
N ASN A 28 5.81 -19.33 -11.74
CA ASN A 28 7.03 -19.91 -12.29
C ASN A 28 7.57 -21.06 -11.39
N GLU A 29 8.71 -21.65 -11.76
CA GLU A 29 9.34 -22.75 -11.03
C GLU A 29 9.77 -22.37 -9.60
N GLU A 30 9.97 -21.08 -9.33
CA GLU A 30 10.35 -20.54 -8.02
C GLU A 30 9.13 -20.18 -7.14
N GLY A 31 7.91 -20.40 -7.63
CA GLY A 31 6.68 -20.04 -6.92
C GLY A 31 6.30 -18.57 -7.04
N LEU A 32 6.91 -17.82 -7.95
CA LEU A 32 6.71 -16.37 -8.13
C LEU A 32 5.87 -16.06 -9.36
N ILE A 33 5.27 -14.86 -9.37
CA ILE A 33 4.45 -14.33 -10.47
C ILE A 33 5.12 -13.08 -11.08
N LYS A 34 5.00 -12.95 -12.42
CA LYS A 34 5.48 -11.80 -13.19
C LYS A 34 4.49 -11.50 -14.32
N ILE A 35 3.47 -10.71 -14.05
CA ILE A 35 2.36 -10.42 -15.00
C ILE A 35 1.90 -8.96 -14.99
N GLY A 36 2.31 -8.15 -14.01
CA GLY A 36 1.84 -6.79 -13.79
C GLY A 36 2.68 -5.72 -14.48
N LEU A 37 2.39 -4.48 -14.11
CA LEU A 37 3.09 -3.29 -14.61
C LEU A 37 4.20 -2.82 -13.67
N GLY A 38 4.30 -3.41 -12.48
CA GLY A 38 5.27 -3.01 -11.47
C GLY A 38 4.96 -1.69 -10.78
N ASP A 39 5.99 -1.11 -10.20
CA ASP A 39 5.92 0.16 -9.47
C ASP A 39 5.95 1.37 -10.43
N TRP A 40 4.91 1.49 -11.25
CA TRP A 40 4.77 2.45 -12.35
C TRP A 40 4.99 3.90 -11.91
N CYS A 41 5.46 4.77 -12.81
CA CYS A 41 5.68 6.20 -12.60
C CYS A 41 6.63 6.56 -11.44
N PRO A 42 7.83 5.96 -11.33
CA PRO A 42 8.81 6.41 -10.33
C PRO A 42 9.29 7.84 -10.65
N PRO A 43 9.66 8.67 -9.63
CA PRO A 43 10.05 10.05 -9.84
C PRO A 43 11.24 10.21 -10.80
N ALA A 44 11.19 11.21 -11.69
CA ALA A 44 12.25 11.59 -12.65
C ALA A 44 12.73 10.47 -13.58
N ARG A 45 11.93 9.43 -13.79
CA ARG A 45 12.26 8.28 -14.64
C ARG A 45 11.13 7.98 -15.62
N GLY A 46 11.43 7.19 -16.65
CA GLY A 46 10.36 6.61 -17.49
C GLY A 46 9.39 5.79 -16.64
N SER A 47 8.14 5.77 -17.02
CA SER A 47 7.07 5.16 -16.23
C SER A 47 7.31 3.68 -15.85
N ASP A 48 8.08 2.97 -16.64
CA ASP A 48 8.47 1.56 -16.46
C ASP A 48 9.90 1.37 -15.87
N GLN A 49 10.58 2.46 -15.51
CA GLN A 49 11.96 2.42 -14.98
C GLN A 49 11.99 2.37 -13.45
N TYR A 50 11.23 1.45 -12.86
CA TYR A 50 11.17 1.23 -11.42
C TYR A 50 12.30 0.31 -10.91
N LYS A 51 12.62 0.42 -9.60
CA LYS A 51 13.65 -0.37 -8.92
C LYS A 51 13.14 -1.70 -8.36
N ALA A 52 11.88 -1.73 -7.95
CA ALA A 52 11.27 -2.92 -7.38
C ALA A 52 11.10 -4.00 -8.45
N PRO A 53 11.64 -5.23 -8.27
CA PRO A 53 11.47 -6.30 -9.24
C PRO A 53 9.99 -6.67 -9.45
N LEU A 54 9.58 -6.96 -10.69
CA LEU A 54 8.21 -7.37 -11.01
C LEU A 54 7.80 -8.62 -10.23
N GLU A 55 8.71 -9.57 -10.12
CA GLU A 55 8.48 -10.82 -9.38
C GLU A 55 8.14 -10.54 -7.92
N PHE A 56 8.71 -9.48 -7.34
CA PHE A 56 8.39 -9.07 -5.98
C PHE A 56 7.01 -8.41 -5.90
N THR A 57 6.78 -7.36 -6.69
CA THR A 57 5.54 -6.59 -6.63
C THR A 57 4.32 -7.42 -6.98
N ASP A 58 4.43 -8.22 -8.04
CA ASP A 58 3.32 -9.02 -8.56
C ASP A 58 2.98 -10.19 -7.62
N THR A 59 4.00 -10.86 -7.05
CA THR A 59 3.75 -11.95 -6.10
C THR A 59 3.17 -11.44 -4.79
N VAL A 60 3.67 -10.32 -4.26
CA VAL A 60 3.12 -9.69 -3.04
C VAL A 60 1.67 -9.25 -3.24
N LEU A 61 1.34 -8.61 -4.38
CA LEU A 61 -0.04 -8.23 -4.67
C LEU A 61 -0.94 -9.44 -4.91
N SER A 62 -0.43 -10.50 -5.55
CA SER A 62 -1.18 -11.75 -5.74
C SER A 62 -1.46 -12.46 -4.40
N MET A 63 -0.52 -12.40 -3.46
CA MET A 63 -0.70 -12.85 -2.09
C MET A 63 -1.84 -12.07 -1.40
N ASP A 64 -1.79 -10.75 -1.43
CA ASP A 64 -2.81 -9.88 -0.82
C ASP A 64 -4.21 -10.11 -1.43
N ILE A 65 -4.28 -10.28 -2.76
CA ILE A 65 -5.54 -10.64 -3.45
C ILE A 65 -6.06 -11.99 -2.94
N ALA A 66 -5.20 -12.98 -2.80
CA ALA A 66 -5.59 -14.31 -2.31
C ALA A 66 -6.04 -14.27 -0.84
N GLU A 67 -5.39 -13.49 0.02
CA GLU A 67 -5.83 -13.27 1.41
C GLU A 67 -7.22 -12.60 1.48
N LYS A 68 -7.42 -11.55 0.70
CA LYS A 68 -8.73 -10.87 0.60
C LYS A 68 -9.81 -11.78 0.05
N ALA A 69 -9.47 -12.62 -0.94
CA ALA A 69 -10.40 -13.61 -1.48
C ALA A 69 -10.77 -14.66 -0.43
N ALA A 70 -9.81 -15.15 0.36
CA ALA A 70 -10.08 -16.06 1.47
C ALA A 70 -11.05 -15.44 2.50
N TYR A 71 -10.84 -14.17 2.83
CA TYR A 71 -11.76 -13.44 3.71
C TYR A 71 -13.17 -13.32 3.10
N ILE A 72 -13.28 -12.97 1.81
CA ILE A 72 -14.56 -12.85 1.09
C ILE A 72 -15.28 -14.19 1.09
N PHE A 73 -14.60 -15.28 0.72
CA PHE A 73 -15.20 -16.63 0.70
C PHE A 73 -15.64 -17.07 2.09
N GLY A 74 -14.92 -16.69 3.16
CA GLY A 74 -15.33 -16.93 4.53
C GLY A 74 -16.61 -16.16 4.92
N VAL A 75 -16.77 -14.92 4.44
CA VAL A 75 -17.99 -14.10 4.63
C VAL A 75 -19.20 -14.70 3.91
N LEU A 76 -18.95 -15.40 2.80
CA LEU A 76 -19.97 -16.07 1.96
C LEU A 76 -20.19 -17.54 2.34
N ASP A 77 -19.58 -18.05 3.40
CA ASP A 77 -19.64 -19.44 3.83
C ASP A 77 -19.18 -20.46 2.77
N MET A 78 -18.25 -20.07 1.89
CA MET A 78 -17.67 -20.87 0.81
C MET A 78 -16.37 -21.56 1.26
N ALA A 79 -16.45 -22.51 2.19
CA ALA A 79 -15.28 -23.08 2.88
C ALA A 79 -14.22 -23.72 1.96
N PRO A 80 -14.53 -24.47 0.89
CA PRO A 80 -13.50 -25.00 -0.02
C PRO A 80 -12.71 -23.89 -0.73
N GLN A 81 -13.40 -22.84 -1.20
CA GLN A 81 -12.78 -21.70 -1.88
C GLN A 81 -11.94 -20.85 -0.92
N GLN A 82 -12.43 -20.70 0.30
CA GLN A 82 -11.68 -20.04 1.38
C GLN A 82 -10.35 -20.75 1.65
N THR A 83 -10.39 -22.08 1.80
CA THR A 83 -9.19 -22.89 2.05
C THR A 83 -8.21 -22.80 0.88
N PHE A 84 -8.71 -22.89 -0.36
CA PHE A 84 -7.87 -22.75 -1.56
C PHE A 84 -7.18 -21.40 -1.61
N ALA A 85 -7.93 -20.30 -1.42
CA ALA A 85 -7.39 -18.96 -1.45
C ALA A 85 -6.35 -18.70 -0.33
N ALA A 86 -6.63 -19.17 0.90
CA ALA A 86 -5.70 -19.06 2.02
C ALA A 86 -4.40 -19.85 1.78
N SER A 87 -4.51 -21.07 1.22
CA SER A 87 -3.34 -21.87 0.86
C SER A 87 -2.50 -21.21 -0.22
N LEU A 88 -3.13 -20.60 -1.21
CA LEU A 88 -2.44 -19.89 -2.29
C LEU A 88 -1.70 -18.65 -1.75
N ALA A 89 -2.32 -17.88 -0.87
CA ALA A 89 -1.68 -16.75 -0.20
C ALA A 89 -0.44 -17.18 0.60
N ALA A 90 -0.57 -18.27 1.37
CA ALA A 90 0.55 -18.81 2.15
C ALA A 90 1.72 -19.28 1.25
N GLN A 91 1.43 -19.89 0.10
CA GLN A 91 2.45 -20.30 -0.87
C GLN A 91 3.19 -19.09 -1.45
N PHE A 92 2.48 -18.04 -1.87
CA PHE A 92 3.10 -16.81 -2.38
C PHE A 92 3.95 -16.14 -1.32
N ARG A 93 3.45 -16.03 -0.08
CA ARG A 93 4.21 -15.46 1.01
C ARG A 93 5.51 -16.24 1.27
N ALA A 94 5.44 -17.56 1.29
CA ALA A 94 6.60 -18.40 1.48
C ALA A 94 7.63 -18.21 0.36
N ALA A 95 7.21 -18.21 -0.91
CA ALA A 95 8.08 -17.98 -2.05
C ALA A 95 8.78 -16.61 -2.00
N VAL A 96 8.04 -15.53 -1.69
CA VAL A 96 8.63 -14.19 -1.52
C VAL A 96 9.66 -14.19 -0.39
N ARG A 97 9.35 -14.76 0.76
CA ARG A 97 10.27 -14.81 1.89
C ARG A 97 11.53 -15.59 1.57
N GLU A 98 11.40 -16.73 0.88
CA GLU A 98 12.54 -17.59 0.55
C GLU A 98 13.44 -17.02 -0.55
N ARG A 99 12.84 -16.40 -1.58
CA ARG A 99 13.55 -16.02 -2.81
C ARG A 99 13.89 -14.54 -2.91
N LEU A 100 13.09 -13.67 -2.25
CA LEU A 100 13.12 -12.23 -2.48
C LEU A 100 13.36 -11.41 -1.21
N VAL A 101 13.80 -12.04 -0.11
CA VAL A 101 14.19 -11.36 1.13
C VAL A 101 15.57 -11.83 1.58
N ASP A 102 16.44 -10.87 1.83
CA ASP A 102 17.71 -11.12 2.53
C ASP A 102 17.50 -10.89 4.03
N PHE A 103 17.38 -11.97 4.79
CA PHE A 103 17.19 -11.92 6.24
C PHE A 103 18.45 -11.53 7.02
N SER A 104 19.64 -11.57 6.41
CA SER A 104 20.87 -11.12 7.07
C SER A 104 20.92 -9.61 7.21
N THR A 105 20.27 -8.90 6.29
CA THR A 105 20.17 -7.43 6.24
C THR A 105 18.74 -6.92 6.41
N MET A 106 17.76 -7.81 6.51
CA MET A 106 16.33 -7.51 6.53
C MET A 106 15.88 -6.67 5.34
N THR A 107 16.39 -7.00 4.14
CA THR A 107 16.17 -6.24 2.91
C THR A 107 15.32 -7.02 1.93
N ALA A 108 14.25 -6.40 1.41
CA ALA A 108 13.46 -6.92 0.32
C ALA A 108 14.15 -6.69 -1.04
N ALA A 109 13.89 -7.58 -2.00
CA ALA A 109 14.50 -7.56 -3.33
C ALA A 109 14.37 -6.18 -4.02
N GLY A 110 15.39 -5.82 -4.79
CA GLY A 110 15.52 -4.49 -5.39
C GLY A 110 16.13 -3.44 -4.47
N ASN A 111 16.21 -3.71 -3.16
CA ASN A 111 16.82 -2.82 -2.16
C ASN A 111 16.37 -1.36 -2.34
N CYS A 112 15.06 -1.14 -2.40
CA CYS A 112 14.43 0.16 -2.67
C CYS A 112 13.26 0.41 -1.72
N GLN A 113 12.85 1.67 -1.62
CA GLN A 113 11.76 2.09 -0.74
C GLN A 113 10.47 1.29 -1.01
N THR A 114 10.12 1.08 -2.28
CA THR A 114 8.90 0.35 -2.68
C THR A 114 8.86 -1.07 -2.14
N SER A 115 9.87 -1.89 -2.47
CA SER A 115 9.89 -3.28 -2.01
C SER A 115 9.90 -3.39 -0.50
N GLN A 116 10.69 -2.53 0.17
CA GLN A 116 10.80 -2.54 1.63
C GLN A 116 9.49 -2.13 2.30
N ALA A 117 8.84 -1.06 1.81
CA ALA A 117 7.55 -0.61 2.33
C ALA A 117 6.44 -1.64 2.06
N MET A 118 6.37 -2.22 0.85
CA MET A 118 5.42 -3.29 0.54
C MET A 118 5.62 -4.53 1.41
N ALA A 119 6.86 -4.96 1.64
CA ALA A 119 7.16 -6.11 2.51
C ALA A 119 6.67 -5.89 3.95
N LEU A 120 6.83 -4.67 4.49
CA LEU A 120 6.34 -4.29 5.81
C LEU A 120 4.81 -4.21 5.85
N PHE A 121 4.20 -3.58 4.84
CA PHE A 121 2.75 -3.34 4.78
C PHE A 121 1.97 -4.64 4.63
N TYR A 122 2.39 -5.50 3.71
CA TYR A 122 1.71 -6.75 3.39
C TYR A 122 2.16 -7.95 4.26
N GLY A 123 2.91 -7.71 5.34
CA GLY A 123 3.23 -8.75 6.32
C GLY A 123 4.20 -9.83 5.82
N ILE A 124 5.12 -9.48 4.92
CA ILE A 124 6.21 -10.39 4.50
C ILE A 124 7.14 -10.64 5.68
N PHE A 125 7.51 -9.61 6.43
CA PHE A 125 8.31 -9.74 7.63
C PHE A 125 7.46 -10.19 8.83
N GLU A 126 7.97 -11.16 9.59
CA GLU A 126 7.39 -11.60 10.84
C GLU A 126 7.49 -10.50 11.93
N PRO A 127 6.65 -10.54 12.98
CA PRO A 127 6.67 -9.51 14.02
C PRO A 127 8.05 -9.22 14.62
N GLY A 128 8.88 -10.24 14.83
CA GLY A 128 10.24 -10.09 15.35
C GLY A 128 11.25 -9.49 14.38
N GLU A 129 10.97 -9.57 13.07
CA GLU A 129 11.83 -9.06 11.98
C GLU A 129 11.51 -7.60 11.64
N ARG A 130 10.26 -7.19 11.86
CA ARG A 130 9.73 -5.89 11.46
C ARG A 130 10.52 -4.68 11.93
N PRO A 131 11.05 -4.61 13.18
CA PRO A 131 11.84 -3.45 13.60
C PRO A 131 13.10 -3.26 12.75
N ALA A 132 13.88 -4.31 12.51
CA ALA A 132 15.09 -4.24 11.69
C ALA A 132 14.79 -3.95 10.21
N ALA A 133 13.69 -4.53 9.69
CA ALA A 133 13.22 -4.23 8.34
C ALA A 133 12.74 -2.76 8.21
N PHE A 134 12.15 -2.19 9.24
CA PHE A 134 11.76 -0.79 9.27
C PHE A 134 12.99 0.12 9.35
N ASP A 135 14.01 -0.23 10.13
CA ASP A 135 15.28 0.51 10.14
C ASP A 135 15.95 0.53 8.75
N ARG A 136 15.79 -0.56 7.96
CA ARG A 136 16.26 -0.58 6.56
C ARG A 136 15.45 0.41 5.70
N LEU A 137 14.13 0.48 5.87
CA LEU A 137 13.30 1.47 5.16
C LEU A 137 13.74 2.91 5.49
N LEU A 138 13.99 3.21 6.77
CA LEU A 138 14.45 4.55 7.17
C LEU A 138 15.78 4.92 6.50
N ARG A 139 16.74 3.98 6.42
CA ARG A 139 17.99 4.22 5.69
C ARG A 139 17.78 4.46 4.20
N LEU A 140 16.88 3.71 3.55
CA LEU A 140 16.54 3.92 2.14
C LEU A 140 15.90 5.30 1.88
N ILE A 141 15.16 5.82 2.85
CA ILE A 141 14.60 7.18 2.79
C ILE A 141 15.72 8.21 3.00
N GLU A 142 16.61 7.98 3.96
CA GLU A 142 17.75 8.84 4.24
C GLU A 142 18.73 8.89 3.06
N GLU A 143 19.01 7.77 2.39
CA GLU A 143 19.80 7.69 1.16
C GLU A 143 19.22 8.55 0.01
N GLN A 144 17.97 8.97 0.10
CA GLN A 144 17.27 9.87 -0.82
C GLN A 144 16.98 11.25 -0.20
N ASP A 145 17.79 11.69 0.77
CA ASP A 145 17.63 12.97 1.46
C ASP A 145 16.23 13.22 2.05
N GLY A 146 15.57 12.13 2.49
CA GLY A 146 14.22 12.17 3.03
C GLY A 146 13.12 12.33 1.99
N HIS A 147 13.39 12.09 0.71
CA HIS A 147 12.39 12.10 -0.36
C HIS A 147 11.81 10.71 -0.61
N MET A 148 10.61 10.70 -1.17
CA MET A 148 10.07 9.47 -1.74
C MET A 148 10.79 9.10 -3.04
N ASP A 149 11.11 7.82 -3.18
CA ASP A 149 11.68 7.23 -4.41
C ASP A 149 10.88 5.97 -4.77
N THR A 150 9.58 6.16 -4.90
CA THR A 150 8.61 5.09 -5.17
C THR A 150 7.78 5.45 -6.39
N GLY A 151 7.34 4.44 -7.12
CA GLY A 151 6.21 4.55 -8.03
C GLY A 151 4.88 4.40 -7.29
N VAL A 152 3.82 4.15 -8.05
CA VAL A 152 2.43 4.12 -7.52
C VAL A 152 2.19 3.03 -6.48
N LEU A 153 2.88 1.88 -6.57
CA LEU A 153 2.71 0.79 -5.60
C LEU A 153 3.36 1.11 -4.26
N GLY A 154 4.58 1.63 -4.30
CA GLY A 154 5.29 2.05 -3.09
C GLY A 154 4.66 3.29 -2.46
N GLY A 155 4.25 4.28 -3.25
CA GLY A 155 3.57 5.49 -2.78
C GLY A 155 2.27 5.21 -2.04
N ARG A 156 1.56 4.15 -2.44
CA ARG A 156 0.33 3.68 -1.79
C ARG A 156 0.53 3.17 -0.36
N VAL A 157 1.72 2.68 -0.02
CA VAL A 157 1.94 1.98 1.27
C VAL A 157 2.93 2.69 2.20
N ILE A 158 3.90 3.44 1.65
CA ILE A 158 5.04 3.97 2.44
C ILE A 158 4.59 4.87 3.59
N PHE A 159 3.64 5.76 3.38
CA PHE A 159 3.17 6.68 4.41
C PHE A 159 2.39 5.97 5.52
N HIS A 160 1.63 4.94 5.17
CA HIS A 160 0.95 4.08 6.14
C HIS A 160 1.95 3.30 6.99
N VAL A 161 2.98 2.72 6.37
CA VAL A 161 4.06 2.03 7.10
C VAL A 161 4.76 2.97 8.07
N LEU A 162 5.16 4.16 7.62
CA LEU A 162 5.79 5.15 8.50
C LEU A 162 4.90 5.48 9.70
N THR A 163 3.59 5.66 9.47
CA THR A 163 2.62 5.93 10.53
C THR A 163 2.49 4.77 11.51
N ASP A 164 2.42 3.53 11.01
CA ASP A 164 2.27 2.33 11.85
C ASP A 164 3.49 2.09 12.76
N PHE A 165 4.66 2.59 12.35
CA PHE A 165 5.88 2.59 13.16
C PHE A 165 6.14 3.91 13.92
N GLY A 166 5.11 4.77 14.05
CA GLY A 166 5.19 5.99 14.84
C GLY A 166 5.97 7.15 14.20
N ARG A 167 6.21 7.11 12.87
CA ARG A 167 6.94 8.12 12.12
C ARG A 167 6.02 8.91 11.18
N SER A 168 4.84 9.28 11.68
CA SER A 168 3.92 10.18 10.96
C SER A 168 4.52 11.56 10.70
N ASP A 169 5.46 12.00 11.55
CA ASP A 169 6.27 13.21 11.36
C ASP A 169 7.07 13.15 10.06
N LEU A 170 7.77 12.04 9.82
CA LEU A 170 8.55 11.82 8.60
C LEU A 170 7.62 11.69 7.38
N ALA A 171 6.53 10.92 7.49
CA ALA A 171 5.55 10.80 6.42
C ALA A 171 4.99 12.17 6.00
N PHE A 172 4.59 12.99 6.98
CA PHE A 172 4.09 14.34 6.72
C PHE A 172 5.14 15.23 6.05
N ASN A 173 6.37 15.22 6.55
CA ASN A 173 7.48 15.98 5.95
C ASN A 173 7.72 15.59 4.49
N MET A 174 7.74 14.28 4.18
CA MET A 174 7.91 13.80 2.81
C MET A 174 6.79 14.27 1.86
N ILE A 175 5.57 14.41 2.39
CA ILE A 175 4.39 14.83 1.63
C ILE A 175 4.42 16.32 1.34
N VAL A 176 4.71 17.18 2.35
CA VAL A 176 4.48 18.63 2.26
C VAL A 176 5.69 19.43 1.81
N ARG A 177 6.87 18.86 1.74
CA ARG A 177 8.08 19.59 1.32
C ARG A 177 7.88 20.22 -0.06
N PRO A 178 8.40 21.45 -0.30
CA PRO A 178 8.16 22.17 -1.56
C PRO A 178 9.06 21.72 -2.71
N ASP A 179 10.13 20.99 -2.40
CA ASP A 179 11.08 20.48 -3.36
C ASP A 179 10.68 19.12 -3.96
N PHE A 180 11.23 18.79 -5.11
CA PHE A 180 10.95 17.57 -5.87
C PHE A 180 11.68 16.34 -5.27
N PRO A 181 11.06 15.16 -5.26
CA PRO A 181 9.66 14.83 -5.58
C PRO A 181 8.78 14.85 -4.34
N SER A 182 7.64 15.48 -4.40
CA SER A 182 6.64 15.50 -3.32
C SER A 182 5.28 16.02 -3.80
N TYR A 183 4.22 15.78 -3.04
CA TYR A 183 2.91 16.43 -3.27
C TYR A 183 2.98 17.94 -3.03
N GLY A 184 3.76 18.39 -2.02
CA GLY A 184 3.99 19.81 -1.77
C GLY A 184 4.63 20.52 -2.96
N ASN A 185 5.53 19.86 -3.70
CA ASN A 185 6.10 20.38 -4.94
C ASN A 185 5.03 20.58 -6.03
N TRP A 186 4.08 19.65 -6.19
CA TRP A 186 2.96 19.86 -7.10
C TRP A 186 2.13 21.09 -6.72
N VAL A 187 1.82 21.24 -5.43
CA VAL A 187 1.09 22.43 -4.94
C VAL A 187 1.88 23.72 -5.20
N ALA A 188 3.17 23.74 -4.92
CA ALA A 188 4.04 24.88 -5.19
C ALA A 188 4.11 25.23 -6.69
N ARG A 189 3.96 24.24 -7.58
CA ARG A 189 3.89 24.41 -9.04
C ARG A 189 2.47 24.72 -9.55
N GLY A 190 1.50 24.97 -8.67
CA GLY A 190 0.15 25.39 -9.01
C GLY A 190 -0.82 24.23 -9.32
N ALA A 191 -0.53 23.00 -8.89
CA ALA A 191 -1.45 21.88 -9.05
C ALA A 191 -2.76 22.13 -8.31
N THR A 192 -3.89 21.90 -8.99
CA THR A 192 -5.25 21.96 -8.44
C THR A 192 -5.89 20.57 -8.34
N SER A 193 -5.21 19.56 -8.85
CA SER A 193 -5.57 18.14 -8.76
C SER A 193 -4.31 17.30 -8.68
N LEU A 194 -4.43 15.98 -8.45
CA LEU A 194 -3.30 15.05 -8.49
C LEU A 194 -2.81 14.89 -9.92
N TRP A 195 -1.51 14.95 -10.11
CA TRP A 195 -0.87 14.68 -11.39
C TRP A 195 -0.55 13.19 -11.55
N GLU A 196 -0.27 12.75 -12.77
CA GLU A 196 0.03 11.35 -13.06
C GLU A 196 1.42 10.93 -12.58
N ASP A 197 2.41 11.82 -12.68
CA ASP A 197 3.80 11.53 -12.37
C ASP A 197 4.50 12.70 -11.67
N PHE A 198 5.58 12.36 -10.97
CA PHE A 198 6.48 13.36 -10.38
C PHE A 198 7.60 13.66 -11.36
N GLN A 199 7.57 14.84 -11.97
CA GLN A 199 8.61 15.33 -12.87
C GLN A 199 9.32 16.54 -12.26
N PRO A 200 10.66 16.68 -12.45
CA PRO A 200 11.39 17.85 -12.01
C PRO A 200 10.89 19.12 -12.72
N GLU A 201 11.35 20.28 -12.27
CA GLU A 201 11.00 21.55 -12.91
C GLU A 201 11.43 21.54 -14.39
N GLY A 202 10.53 21.97 -15.26
CA GLY A 202 10.73 21.92 -16.72
C GLY A 202 10.46 20.55 -17.37
N GLY A 203 10.19 19.51 -16.58
CA GLY A 203 9.76 18.22 -17.12
C GLY A 203 8.27 18.20 -17.45
N ASP A 204 7.92 17.52 -18.52
CA ASP A 204 6.52 17.36 -18.96
C ASP A 204 5.81 16.32 -18.11
N VAL A 205 4.73 16.73 -17.43
CA VAL A 205 3.80 15.85 -16.73
C VAL A 205 2.80 15.27 -17.73
N THR A 206 2.63 13.96 -17.73
CA THR A 206 1.77 13.27 -18.72
C THR A 206 0.31 13.67 -18.59
N SER A 207 -0.21 13.74 -17.36
CA SER A 207 -1.57 14.21 -17.09
C SER A 207 -1.60 15.05 -15.80
N HIS A 208 -2.27 16.19 -15.87
CA HIS A 208 -2.51 17.05 -14.69
C HIS A 208 -3.78 16.70 -13.90
N ASN A 209 -4.45 15.60 -14.24
CA ASN A 209 -5.63 15.11 -13.54
C ASN A 209 -5.65 13.58 -13.57
N HIS A 210 -5.00 12.95 -12.60
CA HIS A 210 -4.86 11.50 -12.54
C HIS A 210 -5.01 10.98 -11.11
N HIS A 211 -5.57 9.77 -10.95
CA HIS A 211 -5.90 9.22 -9.63
C HIS A 211 -4.85 8.30 -9.02
N PHE A 212 -3.73 8.00 -9.69
CA PHE A 212 -2.72 7.04 -9.24
C PHE A 212 -2.25 7.26 -7.80
N TRP A 213 -2.10 8.51 -7.44
CA TRP A 213 -1.58 8.93 -6.13
C TRP A 213 -2.67 9.30 -5.13
N GLY A 214 -3.93 8.91 -5.41
CA GLY A 214 -5.11 9.28 -4.61
C GLY A 214 -5.14 8.66 -3.21
N ASP A 215 -4.35 7.63 -2.94
CA ASP A 215 -4.27 7.00 -1.61
C ASP A 215 -3.79 7.98 -0.51
N ILE A 216 -3.12 9.05 -0.89
CA ILE A 216 -2.74 10.12 0.05
C ILE A 216 -3.94 10.68 0.82
N SER A 217 -5.11 10.76 0.19
CA SER A 217 -6.35 11.20 0.86
C SER A 217 -6.78 10.20 1.96
N SER A 218 -6.59 8.91 1.71
CA SER A 218 -6.81 7.86 2.70
C SER A 218 -5.86 8.01 3.89
N TRP A 219 -4.59 8.32 3.62
CA TRP A 219 -3.61 8.54 4.67
C TRP A 219 -3.98 9.74 5.57
N PHE A 220 -4.42 10.87 5.00
CA PHE A 220 -4.88 12.03 5.80
C PHE A 220 -6.02 11.67 6.75
N ILE A 221 -7.01 10.91 6.28
CA ILE A 221 -8.14 10.47 7.11
C ILE A 221 -7.69 9.45 8.17
N GLN A 222 -6.88 8.47 7.78
CA GLN A 222 -6.49 7.38 8.67
C GLN A 222 -5.38 7.77 9.66
N ALA A 223 -4.43 8.59 9.25
CA ALA A 223 -3.30 9.00 10.07
C ALA A 223 -3.61 10.28 10.86
N LEU A 224 -3.92 11.39 10.18
CA LEU A 224 -4.06 12.69 10.84
C LEU A 224 -5.40 12.82 11.57
N ALA A 225 -6.53 12.55 10.92
CA ALA A 225 -7.82 12.50 11.59
C ALA A 225 -8.00 11.23 12.44
N GLY A 226 -7.18 10.21 12.20
CA GLY A 226 -7.13 8.97 12.99
C GLY A 226 -8.33 8.04 12.82
N ILE A 227 -9.19 8.26 11.83
CA ILE A 227 -10.38 7.43 11.63
C ILE A 227 -9.99 6.16 10.87
N ARG A 228 -9.94 5.03 11.57
CA ARG A 228 -9.53 3.74 11.01
C ARG A 228 -10.63 2.69 11.18
N PHE A 229 -10.81 1.86 10.16
CA PHE A 229 -11.69 0.70 10.18
C PHE A 229 -10.86 -0.58 10.16
N ASN A 230 -11.07 -1.44 11.15
CA ASN A 230 -10.44 -2.74 11.15
C ASN A 230 -11.24 -3.70 10.25
N PRO A 231 -10.67 -4.17 9.13
CA PRO A 231 -11.38 -5.06 8.20
C PRO A 231 -11.74 -6.41 8.82
N HIS A 232 -11.06 -6.82 9.90
CA HIS A 232 -11.34 -8.08 10.59
C HIS A 232 -12.45 -7.98 11.64
N ARG A 233 -12.88 -6.76 12.00
CA ARG A 233 -14.07 -6.56 12.84
C ARG A 233 -15.33 -6.68 12.00
N ARG A 234 -16.27 -7.50 12.46
CA ARG A 234 -17.57 -7.72 11.78
C ARG A 234 -18.60 -6.63 12.07
N SER A 235 -18.25 -5.62 12.85
CA SER A 235 -19.15 -4.53 13.23
C SER A 235 -18.84 -3.27 12.44
N LEU A 236 -19.86 -2.73 11.75
CA LEU A 236 -19.83 -1.43 11.09
C LEU A 236 -20.03 -0.25 12.06
N LEU A 237 -20.28 -0.56 13.33
CA LEU A 237 -20.50 0.41 14.40
C LEU A 237 -19.20 0.75 15.14
N GLU A 238 -18.11 0.09 14.81
CA GLU A 238 -16.82 0.27 15.48
C GLU A 238 -15.79 0.89 14.53
N ALA A 239 -15.30 2.05 14.91
CA ALA A 239 -14.13 2.67 14.30
C ALA A 239 -13.07 2.88 15.39
N ASP A 240 -11.82 2.70 15.04
CA ASP A 240 -10.71 3.08 15.90
C ASP A 240 -10.39 4.56 15.62
N ILE A 241 -10.37 5.38 16.67
CA ILE A 241 -9.94 6.78 16.58
C ILE A 241 -8.54 6.88 17.19
N ARG A 242 -7.53 7.02 16.32
CA ARG A 242 -6.10 7.07 16.68
C ARG A 242 -5.38 8.12 15.85
N PRO A 243 -5.57 9.41 16.13
CA PRO A 243 -4.88 10.47 15.39
C PRO A 243 -3.38 10.43 15.67
N SER A 244 -2.60 10.71 14.65
CA SER A 244 -1.16 10.92 14.76
C SER A 244 -0.89 12.42 14.83
N PHE A 245 -0.30 12.86 15.93
CA PHE A 245 0.07 14.26 16.09
C PHE A 245 1.41 14.52 15.41
N VAL A 246 1.42 15.49 14.51
CA VAL A 246 2.64 15.94 13.82
C VAL A 246 2.93 17.37 14.23
N PRO A 247 4.18 17.73 14.56
CA PRO A 247 4.53 19.05 15.12
C PRO A 247 4.23 20.24 14.19
N GLN A 248 4.04 19.96 12.90
CA GLN A 248 3.79 20.98 11.88
C GLN A 248 2.32 21.39 11.74
N LEU A 249 1.40 20.73 12.46
CA LEU A 249 -0.04 21.01 12.40
C LEU A 249 -0.56 21.41 13.76
N ASP A 250 -1.27 22.52 13.81
CA ASP A 250 -1.99 22.99 15.02
C ASP A 250 -3.24 22.14 15.28
N SER A 251 -3.86 21.62 14.21
CA SER A 251 -5.07 20.79 14.31
C SER A 251 -5.27 19.94 13.06
N ALA A 252 -6.00 18.85 13.20
CA ALA A 252 -6.49 18.05 12.09
C ALA A 252 -7.91 17.58 12.39
N SER A 253 -8.78 17.61 11.39
CA SER A 253 -10.13 17.09 11.53
C SER A 253 -10.55 16.31 10.29
N GLY A 254 -11.43 15.35 10.49
CA GLY A 254 -11.96 14.55 9.41
C GLY A 254 -13.26 13.87 9.80
N PHE A 255 -13.95 13.34 8.80
CA PHE A 255 -15.14 12.53 9.04
C PHE A 255 -15.28 11.41 8.01
N HIS A 256 -16.04 10.39 8.40
CA HIS A 256 -16.49 9.32 7.52
C HIS A 256 -18.01 9.15 7.69
N LEU A 257 -18.72 8.95 6.57
CA LEU A 257 -20.14 8.65 6.57
C LEU A 257 -20.31 7.12 6.48
N ALA A 258 -20.62 6.51 7.63
CA ALA A 258 -20.96 5.09 7.72
C ALA A 258 -22.49 4.90 7.62
N PRO A 259 -22.97 3.69 7.32
CA PRO A 259 -24.43 3.39 7.33
C PRO A 259 -25.11 3.71 8.66
N ALA A 260 -24.39 3.60 9.77
CA ALA A 260 -24.88 3.88 11.11
C ALA A 260 -24.83 5.37 11.50
N GLY A 261 -24.24 6.23 10.68
CA GLY A 261 -24.12 7.66 10.93
C GLY A 261 -22.75 8.22 10.64
N LYS A 262 -22.54 9.50 10.97
CA LYS A 262 -21.29 10.23 10.79
C LYS A 262 -20.33 9.92 11.93
N ILE A 263 -19.11 9.48 11.59
CA ILE A 263 -17.97 9.37 12.49
C ILE A 263 -17.08 10.57 12.23
N ALA A 264 -16.76 11.35 13.27
CA ALA A 264 -15.91 12.54 13.14
C ALA A 264 -14.81 12.54 14.21
N SER A 265 -13.68 13.14 13.87
CA SER A 265 -12.53 13.38 14.75
C SER A 265 -12.00 14.78 14.51
N SER A 266 -11.59 15.48 15.58
CA SER A 266 -11.01 16.83 15.54
C SER A 266 -10.10 17.06 16.76
#